data_06dbe63b7192779672f6e5568e1a66e7
#
_entry.id   06dbe63b7192779672f6e5568e1a66e7
#
_cell.length_a   1.000
_cell.length_b   1.000
_cell.length_c   1.000
_cell.angle_alpha   90.00
_cell.angle_beta   90.00
_cell.angle_gamma   90.00
#
_symmetry.space_group_name_H-M   'P 1'
#
loop_
_entity.id
_entity.type
_entity.pdbx_description
1 polymer ?
#
loop_
_entity_poly.entity_id
_entity_poly.type
_entity_poly.pdbx_seq_one_letter_code
_entity_poly.pdbx_strand_id
1 'polypeptide(L)'
;MISGFATPKGTETFKQNSSVNSLNFNDFENLHLSNVGIGTYLGEPDTRTDELVKNAVKQSVLSGVNVIDTAINYRAQKAERSVGKAISELIEDGKISRDQIFVSSKNGYVTNDADIQEDFMQYVMRELGKPGIVKEGDITSGYHCMTTSFLSDQLDRSLKNLDLECLDLMYLHNSIEGQIKDVSKEQFLENLKSVFELYEQKRDEGKIKFYGMATWECFRVMNDNSQFLLLEDIVEMAKNVGGENHGFKFIQLPYNMNYDQALLGKNQLIQNKPVSILESAVTLGIGVFTSVPFMQGRLLSPGVMPDFNDLKPSLRALQFIRSSPGVLAPLVGQKLSEHVSENLEIMNIPPMSNEDFLQLVKKLTS
;
A
#
# COMPACT_ATOMS: atom_id res chain seq x y z
N MET A 1 -13.51 9.52 -16.71
CA MET A 1 -12.95 9.12 -15.37
C MET A 1 -14.09 9.09 -14.36
N ILE A 2 -14.03 8.14 -13.46
CA ILE A 2 -15.00 7.93 -12.38
C ILE A 2 -14.74 8.94 -11.27
N SER A 3 -15.76 9.71 -10.91
CA SER A 3 -15.66 10.76 -9.89
C SER A 3 -15.83 10.20 -8.46
N GLY A 4 -15.29 10.90 -7.47
CA GLY A 4 -15.43 10.57 -6.06
C GLY A 4 -14.26 9.79 -5.48
N PHE A 5 -14.41 9.44 -4.20
CA PHE A 5 -13.43 8.75 -3.35
C PHE A 5 -14.16 8.02 -2.23
N ALA A 6 -13.48 7.16 -1.47
CA ALA A 6 -14.03 6.46 -0.32
C ALA A 6 -14.57 7.44 0.73
N THR A 7 -15.82 7.25 1.16
CA THR A 7 -16.46 8.09 2.17
C THR A 7 -16.85 7.29 3.40
N PRO A 8 -17.02 7.91 4.58
CA PRO A 8 -17.53 7.23 5.76
C PRO A 8 -18.86 6.50 5.48
N LYS A 9 -19.81 7.18 4.82
CA LYS A 9 -21.11 6.60 4.47
C LYS A 9 -20.99 5.49 3.42
N GLY A 10 -20.16 5.67 2.40
CA GLY A 10 -19.97 4.65 1.35
C GLY A 10 -19.36 3.38 1.92
N THR A 11 -18.27 3.49 2.69
CA THR A 11 -17.59 2.34 3.30
C THR A 11 -18.45 1.65 4.38
N GLU A 12 -19.24 2.41 5.15
CA GLU A 12 -20.26 1.85 6.03
C GLU A 12 -21.31 1.04 5.25
N THR A 13 -21.83 1.59 4.15
CA THR A 13 -22.79 0.91 3.28
C THR A 13 -22.20 -0.38 2.69
N PHE A 14 -20.93 -0.35 2.28
CA PHE A 14 -20.22 -1.55 1.82
C PHE A 14 -20.16 -2.62 2.90
N LYS A 15 -19.75 -2.24 4.13
CA LYS A 15 -19.68 -3.12 5.29
C LYS A 15 -21.04 -3.76 5.61
N GLN A 16 -22.12 -2.96 5.61
CA GLN A 16 -23.48 -3.43 5.92
C GLN A 16 -24.04 -4.37 4.85
N ASN A 17 -23.73 -4.12 3.57
CA ASN A 17 -24.19 -4.94 2.46
C ASN A 17 -23.34 -6.19 2.23
N SER A 18 -22.16 -6.26 2.88
CA SER A 18 -21.28 -7.41 2.79
C SER A 18 -21.84 -8.60 3.56
N SER A 19 -21.69 -9.80 3.00
CA SER A 19 -22.08 -11.05 3.69
C SER A 19 -21.07 -11.52 4.75
N VAL A 20 -19.95 -10.79 4.91
CA VAL A 20 -18.88 -11.17 5.84
C VAL A 20 -19.13 -10.60 7.25
N ASN A 21 -18.46 -11.18 8.25
CA ASN A 21 -18.55 -10.71 9.63
C ASN A 21 -18.06 -9.25 9.73
N SER A 22 -18.81 -8.41 10.45
CA SER A 22 -18.48 -7.00 10.67
C SER A 22 -17.12 -6.76 11.36
N LEU A 23 -16.62 -7.76 12.11
CA LEU A 23 -15.27 -7.75 12.70
C LEU A 23 -14.15 -7.84 11.66
N ASN A 24 -14.48 -8.10 10.40
CA ASN A 24 -13.52 -8.09 9.29
C ASN A 24 -13.30 -6.69 8.69
N PHE A 25 -13.74 -5.64 9.39
CA PHE A 25 -13.47 -4.25 9.04
C PHE A 25 -12.79 -3.52 10.20
N ASN A 26 -11.77 -2.74 9.89
CA ASN A 26 -11.09 -1.83 10.80
C ASN A 26 -11.54 -0.39 10.50
N ASP A 27 -11.72 0.38 11.56
CA ASP A 27 -12.10 1.79 11.43
C ASP A 27 -10.83 2.66 11.44
N PHE A 28 -10.66 3.50 10.42
CA PHE A 28 -9.56 4.45 10.33
C PHE A 28 -9.97 5.69 9.52
N GLU A 29 -9.65 6.91 10.00
CA GLU A 29 -10.05 8.19 9.37
C GLU A 29 -11.56 8.24 9.03
N ASN A 30 -12.38 7.70 9.92
CA ASN A 30 -13.83 7.50 9.77
C ASN A 30 -14.24 6.58 8.61
N LEU A 31 -13.32 5.85 7.99
CA LEU A 31 -13.60 4.85 6.96
C LEU A 31 -13.67 3.45 7.57
N HIS A 32 -14.52 2.59 7.03
CA HIS A 32 -14.63 1.17 7.36
C HIS A 32 -13.88 0.35 6.32
N LEU A 33 -12.64 -0.03 6.61
CA LEU A 33 -11.72 -0.71 5.71
C LEU A 33 -11.66 -2.20 6.02
N SER A 34 -11.80 -3.05 5.00
CA SER A 34 -11.65 -4.50 5.18
C SER A 34 -10.26 -4.84 5.72
N ASN A 35 -10.19 -5.74 6.71
CA ASN A 35 -8.92 -6.14 7.34
C ASN A 35 -8.08 -7.13 6.51
N VAL A 36 -8.42 -7.26 5.23
CA VAL A 36 -7.63 -7.85 4.16
C VAL A 36 -7.80 -6.95 2.94
N GLY A 37 -6.70 -6.63 2.25
CA GLY A 37 -6.69 -5.89 0.99
C GLY A 37 -6.13 -6.74 -0.15
N ILE A 38 -6.44 -6.35 -1.38
CA ILE A 38 -5.82 -6.95 -2.56
C ILE A 38 -4.64 -6.11 -3.04
N GLY A 39 -3.46 -6.78 -3.25
CA GLY A 39 -2.28 -6.23 -3.90
C GLY A 39 -2.13 -6.76 -5.33
N THR A 40 -1.56 -5.97 -6.24
CA THR A 40 -1.54 -6.28 -7.68
C THR A 40 -0.13 -6.33 -8.28
N TYR A 41 0.90 -6.53 -7.45
CA TYR A 41 2.30 -6.49 -7.88
C TYR A 41 2.70 -7.61 -8.84
N LEU A 42 2.27 -8.86 -8.57
CA LEU A 42 2.82 -10.06 -9.22
C LEU A 42 2.23 -10.34 -10.60
N GLY A 43 3.08 -10.79 -11.53
CA GLY A 43 2.72 -11.31 -12.85
C GLY A 43 3.44 -10.62 -13.99
N GLU A 44 3.30 -11.20 -15.18
CA GLU A 44 3.89 -10.65 -16.40
C GLU A 44 3.05 -9.49 -16.96
N PRO A 45 3.66 -8.56 -17.70
CA PRO A 45 2.95 -7.45 -18.32
C PRO A 45 2.25 -7.88 -19.62
N ASP A 46 1.39 -8.90 -19.55
CA ASP A 46 0.66 -9.47 -20.67
C ASP A 46 -0.88 -9.45 -20.46
N THR A 47 -1.61 -9.60 -21.55
CA THR A 47 -3.08 -9.58 -21.57
C THR A 47 -3.70 -10.69 -20.69
N ARG A 48 -3.08 -11.86 -20.60
CA ARG A 48 -3.57 -12.96 -19.76
C ARG A 48 -3.52 -12.55 -18.29
N THR A 49 -2.40 -11.98 -17.86
CA THR A 49 -2.24 -11.50 -16.48
C THR A 49 -3.16 -10.32 -16.20
N ASP A 50 -3.41 -9.44 -17.18
CA ASP A 50 -4.35 -8.33 -17.03
C ASP A 50 -5.76 -8.84 -16.68
N GLU A 51 -6.25 -9.84 -17.41
CA GLU A 51 -7.56 -10.46 -17.14
C GLU A 51 -7.60 -11.20 -15.78
N LEU A 52 -6.53 -11.92 -15.43
CA LEU A 52 -6.44 -12.61 -14.15
C LEU A 52 -6.49 -11.61 -12.98
N VAL A 53 -5.74 -10.51 -13.04
CA VAL A 53 -5.73 -9.46 -12.00
C VAL A 53 -7.09 -8.74 -11.94
N LYS A 54 -7.66 -8.37 -13.08
CA LYS A 54 -9.00 -7.77 -13.16
C LYS A 54 -10.04 -8.65 -12.45
N ASN A 55 -10.07 -9.93 -12.78
CA ASN A 55 -11.02 -10.88 -12.19
C ASN A 55 -10.75 -11.10 -10.69
N ALA A 56 -9.49 -11.14 -10.26
CA ALA A 56 -9.13 -11.26 -8.85
C ALA A 56 -9.60 -10.05 -8.04
N VAL A 57 -9.48 -8.83 -8.58
CA VAL A 57 -10.02 -7.62 -7.96
C VAL A 57 -11.55 -7.70 -7.85
N LYS A 58 -12.24 -8.05 -8.95
CA LYS A 58 -13.71 -8.20 -8.94
C LYS A 58 -14.15 -9.23 -7.91
N GLN A 59 -13.54 -10.42 -7.89
CA GLN A 59 -13.87 -11.48 -6.94
C GLN A 59 -13.62 -11.05 -5.49
N SER A 60 -12.50 -10.36 -5.22
CA SER A 60 -12.17 -9.86 -3.88
C SER A 60 -13.22 -8.86 -3.40
N VAL A 61 -13.59 -7.88 -4.24
CA VAL A 61 -14.59 -6.86 -3.88
C VAL A 61 -15.95 -7.50 -3.61
N LEU A 62 -16.40 -8.41 -4.47
CA LEU A 62 -17.67 -9.13 -4.29
C LEU A 62 -17.68 -10.04 -3.04
N SER A 63 -16.51 -10.38 -2.52
CA SER A 63 -16.34 -11.18 -1.29
C SER A 63 -16.06 -10.33 -0.04
N GLY A 64 -16.31 -9.01 -0.07
CA GLY A 64 -16.24 -8.13 1.09
C GLY A 64 -14.90 -7.42 1.31
N VAL A 65 -14.00 -7.40 0.32
CA VAL A 65 -12.73 -6.64 0.36
C VAL A 65 -12.94 -5.29 -0.32
N ASN A 66 -12.77 -4.18 0.42
CA ASN A 66 -12.88 -2.83 -0.16
C ASN A 66 -11.54 -2.06 -0.21
N VAL A 67 -10.43 -2.69 0.13
CA VAL A 67 -9.08 -2.12 0.04
C VAL A 67 -8.34 -2.70 -1.16
N ILE A 68 -7.95 -1.83 -2.10
CA ILE A 68 -7.27 -2.19 -3.35
C ILE A 68 -5.96 -1.41 -3.43
N ASP A 69 -4.82 -2.12 -3.57
CA ASP A 69 -3.49 -1.54 -3.66
C ASP A 69 -2.80 -1.88 -4.98
N THR A 70 -2.27 -0.88 -5.63
CA THR A 70 -1.50 -1.00 -6.87
C THR A 70 -0.30 -0.05 -6.88
N ALA A 71 0.41 0.08 -8.00
CA ALA A 71 1.44 1.09 -8.25
C ALA A 71 1.64 1.27 -9.75
N ILE A 72 2.07 2.47 -10.17
CA ILE A 72 2.29 2.77 -11.58
C ILE A 72 3.39 1.89 -12.21
N ASN A 73 4.43 1.54 -11.44
CA ASN A 73 5.51 0.67 -11.93
C ASN A 73 5.16 -0.82 -11.96
N TYR A 74 4.03 -1.24 -11.37
CA TYR A 74 3.64 -2.64 -11.38
C TYR A 74 3.22 -3.07 -12.79
N ARG A 75 3.95 -4.07 -13.30
CA ARG A 75 3.77 -4.59 -14.66
C ARG A 75 3.81 -3.48 -15.72
N ALA A 76 4.68 -2.47 -15.54
CA ALA A 76 4.82 -1.33 -16.44
C ALA A 76 3.44 -0.70 -16.78
N GLN A 77 2.74 -0.18 -15.76
CA GLN A 77 1.44 0.49 -15.77
C GLN A 77 0.20 -0.43 -15.96
N LYS A 78 0.38 -1.68 -16.38
CA LYS A 78 -0.76 -2.59 -16.67
C LYS A 78 -1.53 -3.00 -15.42
N ALA A 79 -0.89 -2.99 -14.22
CA ALA A 79 -1.58 -3.29 -12.97
C ALA A 79 -2.67 -2.26 -12.65
N GLU A 80 -2.37 -0.96 -12.77
CA GLU A 80 -3.36 0.10 -12.58
C GLU A 80 -4.51 -0.02 -13.60
N ARG A 81 -4.20 -0.27 -14.88
CA ARG A 81 -5.22 -0.45 -15.92
C ARG A 81 -6.12 -1.65 -15.65
N SER A 82 -5.59 -2.74 -15.13
CA SER A 82 -6.39 -3.92 -14.74
C SER A 82 -7.32 -3.61 -13.56
N VAL A 83 -6.84 -2.84 -12.58
CA VAL A 83 -7.65 -2.35 -11.44
C VAL A 83 -8.74 -1.40 -11.92
N GLY A 84 -8.41 -0.41 -12.75
CA GLY A 84 -9.37 0.55 -13.31
C GLY A 84 -10.51 -0.14 -14.05
N LYS A 85 -10.19 -1.11 -14.93
CA LYS A 85 -11.20 -1.92 -15.63
C LYS A 85 -12.09 -2.70 -14.66
N ALA A 86 -11.51 -3.31 -13.62
CA ALA A 86 -12.29 -4.04 -12.61
C ALA A 86 -13.29 -3.13 -11.90
N ILE A 87 -12.85 -1.94 -11.50
CA ILE A 87 -13.68 -0.93 -10.81
C ILE A 87 -14.79 -0.45 -11.74
N SER A 88 -14.48 -0.08 -12.99
CA SER A 88 -15.47 0.36 -13.97
C SER A 88 -16.56 -0.70 -14.17
N GLU A 89 -16.17 -1.96 -14.44
CA GLU A 89 -17.11 -3.06 -14.63
C GLU A 89 -18.00 -3.29 -13.39
N LEU A 90 -17.44 -3.24 -12.17
CA LEU A 90 -18.21 -3.40 -10.94
C LEU A 90 -19.24 -2.26 -10.72
N ILE A 91 -18.89 -1.03 -11.08
CA ILE A 91 -19.78 0.14 -10.97
C ILE A 91 -20.88 0.07 -12.05
N GLU A 92 -20.50 -0.25 -13.30
CA GLU A 92 -21.45 -0.41 -14.43
C GLU A 92 -22.46 -1.54 -14.16
N ASP A 93 -22.00 -2.64 -13.54
CA ASP A 93 -22.85 -3.77 -13.11
C ASP A 93 -23.71 -3.45 -11.87
N GLY A 94 -23.60 -2.25 -11.29
CA GLY A 94 -24.34 -1.82 -10.10
C GLY A 94 -23.97 -2.60 -8.83
N LYS A 95 -22.77 -3.18 -8.78
CA LYS A 95 -22.30 -3.96 -7.64
C LYS A 95 -21.74 -3.12 -6.52
N ILE A 96 -21.12 -2.01 -6.87
CA ILE A 96 -20.57 -1.01 -5.93
C ILE A 96 -20.76 0.40 -6.47
N SER A 97 -20.56 1.39 -5.61
CA SER A 97 -20.27 2.78 -5.99
C SER A 97 -18.82 3.16 -5.61
N ARG A 98 -18.27 4.20 -6.25
CA ARG A 98 -16.87 4.62 -6.04
C ARG A 98 -16.56 4.93 -4.58
N ASP A 99 -17.51 5.48 -3.84
CA ASP A 99 -17.37 5.87 -2.45
C ASP A 99 -17.33 4.70 -1.45
N GLN A 100 -17.53 3.48 -1.93
CA GLN A 100 -17.52 2.25 -1.14
C GLN A 100 -16.14 1.58 -1.06
N ILE A 101 -15.22 1.90 -1.97
CA ILE A 101 -13.92 1.26 -2.09
C ILE A 101 -12.77 2.24 -1.86
N PHE A 102 -11.71 1.75 -1.20
CA PHE A 102 -10.48 2.48 -0.93
C PHE A 102 -9.38 2.02 -1.88
N VAL A 103 -8.89 2.93 -2.71
CA VAL A 103 -7.91 2.65 -3.78
C VAL A 103 -6.62 3.39 -3.51
N SER A 104 -5.51 2.67 -3.39
CA SER A 104 -4.17 3.23 -3.28
C SER A 104 -3.31 2.93 -4.50
N SER A 105 -2.44 3.88 -4.85
CA SER A 105 -1.35 3.70 -5.81
C SER A 105 -0.05 4.28 -5.28
N LYS A 106 1.05 4.09 -6.01
CA LYS A 106 2.40 4.48 -5.59
C LYS A 106 3.16 5.08 -6.77
N ASN A 107 3.93 6.14 -6.51
CA ASN A 107 4.84 6.76 -7.47
C ASN A 107 6.27 6.87 -6.90
N GLY A 108 7.22 7.29 -7.74
CA GLY A 108 8.64 7.42 -7.38
C GLY A 108 9.57 6.60 -8.28
N TYR A 109 9.23 5.35 -8.59
CA TYR A 109 9.99 4.57 -9.57
C TYR A 109 9.69 5.00 -11.00
N VAL A 110 10.75 5.16 -11.79
CA VAL A 110 10.62 5.37 -13.23
C VAL A 110 10.20 4.06 -13.90
N THR A 111 9.18 4.12 -14.73
CA THR A 111 8.65 2.95 -15.45
C THR A 111 8.38 3.31 -16.91
N ASN A 112 8.47 2.32 -17.79
CA ASN A 112 7.94 2.40 -19.15
C ASN A 112 6.44 2.05 -19.20
N ASP A 113 5.91 1.94 -20.39
CA ASP A 113 4.55 1.48 -20.67
C ASP A 113 4.63 0.17 -21.46
N ALA A 114 4.11 -0.93 -20.88
CA ALA A 114 4.17 -2.25 -21.51
C ALA A 114 3.29 -2.37 -22.77
N ASP A 115 2.36 -1.46 -23.01
CA ASP A 115 1.59 -1.42 -24.25
C ASP A 115 2.36 -0.72 -25.40
N ILE A 116 3.54 -0.16 -25.12
CA ILE A 116 4.42 0.51 -26.09
C ILE A 116 5.68 -0.35 -26.28
N GLN A 117 5.87 -0.85 -27.52
CA GLN A 117 7.08 -1.61 -27.88
C GLN A 117 8.23 -0.64 -28.17
N GLU A 118 8.93 -0.23 -27.13
CA GLU A 118 10.05 0.69 -27.19
C GLU A 118 11.10 0.32 -26.13
N ASP A 119 12.38 0.59 -26.41
CA ASP A 119 13.42 0.47 -25.40
C ASP A 119 13.15 1.39 -24.20
N PHE A 120 13.44 0.90 -22.98
CA PHE A 120 13.16 1.62 -21.74
C PHE A 120 13.73 3.02 -21.74
N MET A 121 15.01 3.20 -22.13
CA MET A 121 15.65 4.50 -22.11
C MET A 121 15.10 5.43 -23.22
N GLN A 122 14.74 4.88 -24.38
CA GLN A 122 14.08 5.65 -25.43
C GLN A 122 12.70 6.16 -24.96
N TYR A 123 11.92 5.29 -24.32
CA TYR A 123 10.65 5.67 -23.72
C TYR A 123 10.84 6.80 -22.69
N VAL A 124 11.76 6.64 -21.73
CA VAL A 124 12.04 7.63 -20.69
C VAL A 124 12.47 8.97 -21.30
N MET A 125 13.36 8.95 -22.27
CA MET A 125 13.80 10.18 -22.95
C MET A 125 12.66 10.86 -23.71
N ARG A 126 11.80 10.10 -24.38
CA ARG A 126 10.69 10.64 -25.15
C ARG A 126 9.59 11.20 -24.25
N GLU A 127 9.18 10.44 -23.23
CA GLU A 127 8.00 10.74 -22.39
C GLU A 127 8.33 11.70 -21.23
N LEU A 128 9.55 11.65 -20.72
CA LEU A 128 9.92 12.38 -19.51
C LEU A 128 11.02 13.42 -19.76
N GLY A 129 12.05 13.06 -20.54
CA GLY A 129 13.19 13.93 -20.81
C GLY A 129 12.85 15.08 -21.77
N LYS A 130 12.34 14.78 -22.98
CA LYS A 130 12.00 15.82 -23.97
C LYS A 130 10.94 16.82 -23.50
N PRO A 131 9.88 16.41 -22.77
CA PRO A 131 8.95 17.37 -22.18
C PRO A 131 9.52 18.17 -21.00
N GLY A 132 10.73 17.81 -20.48
CA GLY A 132 11.34 18.47 -19.34
C GLY A 132 10.74 18.09 -17.98
N ILE A 133 10.04 16.96 -17.91
CA ILE A 133 9.48 16.40 -16.67
C ILE A 133 10.62 15.93 -15.76
N VAL A 134 11.66 15.31 -16.35
CA VAL A 134 12.92 14.97 -15.70
C VAL A 134 14.09 15.61 -16.41
N LYS A 135 15.12 15.97 -15.64
CA LYS A 135 16.41 16.51 -16.14
C LYS A 135 17.51 15.51 -15.88
N GLU A 136 18.67 15.76 -16.45
CA GLU A 136 19.89 15.00 -16.17
C GLU A 136 20.21 15.08 -14.66
N GLY A 137 20.41 13.93 -14.02
CA GLY A 137 20.67 13.82 -12.59
C GLY A 137 19.44 13.68 -11.69
N ASP A 138 18.21 13.86 -12.20
CA ASP A 138 16.99 13.70 -11.42
C ASP A 138 16.66 12.23 -11.07
N ILE A 139 17.08 11.30 -11.93
CA ILE A 139 16.86 9.87 -11.78
C ILE A 139 18.08 9.22 -11.13
N THR A 140 17.88 8.58 -9.99
CA THR A 140 18.92 7.87 -9.27
C THR A 140 19.34 6.57 -9.96
N SER A 141 20.45 5.96 -9.51
CA SER A 141 20.94 4.65 -9.98
C SER A 141 19.92 3.51 -9.76
N GLY A 142 18.98 3.69 -8.82
CA GLY A 142 17.86 2.79 -8.55
C GLY A 142 16.63 3.04 -9.44
N TYR A 143 16.74 3.84 -10.50
CA TYR A 143 15.59 4.26 -11.34
C TYR A 143 14.47 4.91 -10.53
N HIS A 144 14.83 5.72 -9.53
CA HIS A 144 13.89 6.43 -8.67
C HIS A 144 14.06 7.94 -8.84
N CYS A 145 12.95 8.68 -8.80
CA CYS A 145 12.94 10.13 -8.93
C CYS A 145 11.95 10.75 -7.94
N MET A 146 12.39 11.76 -7.19
CA MET A 146 11.57 12.47 -6.21
C MET A 146 11.30 13.93 -6.61
N THR A 147 11.59 14.34 -7.86
CA THR A 147 11.24 15.69 -8.29
C THR A 147 9.73 15.87 -8.35
N THR A 148 9.27 17.04 -7.95
CA THR A 148 7.83 17.35 -7.89
C THR A 148 7.17 17.32 -9.27
N SER A 149 7.89 17.70 -10.33
CA SER A 149 7.44 17.60 -11.74
C SER A 149 7.16 16.15 -12.13
N PHE A 150 8.09 15.23 -11.82
CA PHE A 150 7.94 13.82 -12.12
C PHE A 150 6.81 13.18 -11.31
N LEU A 151 6.74 13.43 -10.00
CA LEU A 151 5.70 12.84 -9.16
C LEU A 151 4.29 13.34 -9.51
N SER A 152 4.18 14.61 -9.94
CA SER A 152 2.91 15.16 -10.44
C SER A 152 2.48 14.49 -11.75
N ASP A 153 3.40 14.31 -12.72
CA ASP A 153 3.13 13.59 -13.98
C ASP A 153 2.71 12.13 -13.71
N GLN A 154 3.43 11.46 -12.81
CA GLN A 154 3.11 10.07 -12.42
C GLN A 154 1.72 9.96 -11.80
N LEU A 155 1.32 10.90 -10.93
CA LEU A 155 -0.04 10.92 -10.37
C LEU A 155 -1.10 11.07 -11.48
N ASP A 156 -0.89 11.99 -12.43
CA ASP A 156 -1.83 12.19 -13.53
C ASP A 156 -1.93 10.95 -14.44
N ARG A 157 -0.83 10.24 -14.66
CA ARG A 157 -0.82 8.94 -15.36
C ARG A 157 -1.55 7.86 -14.57
N SER A 158 -1.34 7.78 -13.26
CA SER A 158 -2.04 6.82 -12.38
C SER A 158 -3.55 7.04 -12.41
N LEU A 159 -4.01 8.29 -12.29
CA LEU A 159 -5.44 8.62 -12.39
C LEU A 159 -6.02 8.20 -13.74
N LYS A 160 -5.29 8.45 -14.84
CA LYS A 160 -5.69 8.01 -16.18
C LYS A 160 -5.74 6.49 -16.31
N ASN A 161 -4.72 5.77 -15.83
CA ASN A 161 -4.65 4.30 -15.88
C ASN A 161 -5.79 3.65 -15.11
N LEU A 162 -6.14 4.21 -13.96
CA LEU A 162 -7.21 3.74 -13.07
C LEU A 162 -8.60 4.22 -13.50
N ASP A 163 -8.69 5.15 -14.46
CA ASP A 163 -9.91 5.86 -14.86
C ASP A 163 -10.62 6.56 -13.69
N LEU A 164 -9.86 7.10 -12.73
CA LEU A 164 -10.35 7.78 -11.53
C LEU A 164 -9.99 9.26 -11.54
N GLU A 165 -10.89 10.12 -11.03
CA GLU A 165 -10.58 11.54 -10.79
C GLU A 165 -9.80 11.78 -9.49
N CYS A 166 -9.96 10.89 -8.51
CA CYS A 166 -9.32 10.99 -7.21
C CYS A 166 -8.87 9.61 -6.70
N LEU A 167 -7.62 9.51 -6.23
CA LEU A 167 -7.13 8.40 -5.42
C LEU A 167 -7.44 8.62 -3.94
N ASP A 168 -7.78 7.57 -3.22
CA ASP A 168 -7.92 7.64 -1.76
C ASP A 168 -6.56 7.82 -1.11
N LEU A 169 -5.53 7.16 -1.65
CA LEU A 169 -4.19 7.21 -1.08
C LEU A 169 -3.11 7.13 -2.17
N MET A 170 -2.18 8.09 -2.15
CA MET A 170 -0.95 8.06 -2.94
C MET A 170 0.25 7.81 -2.03
N TYR A 171 1.01 6.76 -2.30
CA TYR A 171 2.26 6.49 -1.61
C TYR A 171 3.48 6.99 -2.38
N LEU A 172 4.45 7.56 -1.67
CA LEU A 172 5.82 7.64 -2.15
C LEU A 172 6.48 6.26 -1.96
N HIS A 173 6.89 5.65 -3.07
CA HIS A 173 7.30 4.23 -3.12
C HIS A 173 8.80 4.06 -2.87
N ASN A 174 9.19 3.32 -1.81
CA ASN A 174 10.59 3.00 -1.46
C ASN A 174 11.53 4.21 -1.59
N SER A 175 11.13 5.32 -0.97
CA SER A 175 11.76 6.62 -1.21
C SER A 175 13.23 6.65 -0.80
N ILE A 176 13.53 6.35 0.46
CA ILE A 176 14.92 6.37 0.94
C ILE A 176 15.74 5.25 0.30
N GLU A 177 15.13 4.08 0.12
CA GLU A 177 15.79 2.93 -0.53
C GLU A 177 16.22 3.26 -1.97
N GLY A 178 15.40 4.03 -2.67
CA GLY A 178 15.66 4.46 -4.04
C GLY A 178 16.60 5.66 -4.17
N GLN A 179 16.92 6.35 -3.07
CA GLN A 179 17.65 7.63 -3.09
C GLN A 179 19.00 7.57 -2.38
N ILE A 180 19.12 6.89 -1.24
CA ILE A 180 20.24 7.04 -0.30
C ILE A 180 21.63 6.68 -0.85
N LYS A 181 21.68 5.96 -1.97
CA LYS A 181 22.95 5.64 -2.64
C LYS A 181 23.50 6.82 -3.45
N ASP A 182 22.63 7.73 -3.89
CA ASP A 182 22.95 8.80 -4.82
C ASP A 182 22.86 10.19 -4.17
N VAL A 183 22.10 10.34 -3.08
CA VAL A 183 21.94 11.60 -2.36
C VAL A 183 22.21 11.44 -0.85
N SER A 184 22.66 12.51 -0.20
CA SER A 184 22.82 12.50 1.27
C SER A 184 21.47 12.41 1.97
N LYS A 185 21.48 12.00 3.24
CA LYS A 185 20.26 11.93 4.05
C LYS A 185 19.59 13.29 4.24
N GLU A 186 20.40 14.35 4.39
CA GLU A 186 19.93 15.72 4.50
C GLU A 186 19.21 16.15 3.23
N GLN A 187 19.82 15.91 2.05
CA GLN A 187 19.19 16.22 0.75
C GLN A 187 17.92 15.38 0.55
N PHE A 188 17.93 14.11 0.96
CA PHE A 188 16.72 13.27 0.93
C PHE A 188 15.58 13.86 1.74
N LEU A 189 15.83 14.36 2.96
CA LEU A 189 14.81 14.96 3.81
C LEU A 189 14.27 16.28 3.23
N GLU A 190 15.11 17.09 2.61
CA GLU A 190 14.66 18.29 1.88
C GLU A 190 13.77 17.93 0.69
N ASN A 191 14.17 16.91 -0.10
CA ASN A 191 13.36 16.40 -1.19
C ASN A 191 12.03 15.85 -0.67
N LEU A 192 12.04 15.09 0.43
CA LEU A 192 10.83 14.53 1.05
C LEU A 192 9.86 15.62 1.49
N LYS A 193 10.36 16.70 2.07
CA LYS A 193 9.55 17.87 2.42
C LYS A 193 8.87 18.47 1.19
N SER A 194 9.61 18.66 0.10
CA SER A 194 9.04 19.17 -1.16
C SER A 194 7.99 18.23 -1.76
N VAL A 195 8.15 16.91 -1.58
CA VAL A 195 7.13 15.92 -1.97
C VAL A 195 5.86 16.07 -1.11
N PHE A 196 6.01 16.29 0.19
CA PHE A 196 4.84 16.51 1.06
C PHE A 196 4.10 17.81 0.70
N GLU A 197 4.82 18.88 0.38
CA GLU A 197 4.23 20.12 -0.15
C GLU A 197 3.44 19.86 -1.45
N LEU A 198 3.99 19.07 -2.37
CA LEU A 198 3.28 18.66 -3.59
C LEU A 198 2.01 17.86 -3.25
N TYR A 199 2.10 16.89 -2.35
CA TYR A 199 0.93 16.05 -2.04
C TYR A 199 -0.17 16.83 -1.32
N GLU A 200 0.16 17.79 -0.44
CA GLU A 200 -0.85 18.69 0.11
C GLU A 200 -1.52 19.52 -0.99
N GLN A 201 -0.75 20.06 -1.93
CA GLN A 201 -1.32 20.73 -3.10
C GLN A 201 -2.26 19.80 -3.90
N LYS A 202 -1.88 18.52 -4.12
CA LYS A 202 -2.73 17.56 -4.84
C LYS A 202 -3.99 17.17 -4.07
N ARG A 203 -3.95 17.23 -2.75
CA ARG A 203 -5.14 17.12 -1.89
C ARG A 203 -6.09 18.30 -2.11
N ASP A 204 -5.58 19.52 -2.10
CA ASP A 204 -6.36 20.74 -2.34
C ASP A 204 -6.96 20.74 -3.74
N GLU A 205 -6.24 20.19 -4.75
CA GLU A 205 -6.75 19.98 -6.11
C GLU A 205 -7.80 18.85 -6.19
N GLY A 206 -8.03 18.09 -5.12
CA GLY A 206 -8.97 16.96 -5.08
C GLY A 206 -8.50 15.70 -5.83
N LYS A 207 -7.21 15.59 -6.18
CA LYS A 207 -6.63 14.44 -6.89
C LYS A 207 -6.28 13.27 -5.98
N ILE A 208 -5.98 13.53 -4.71
CA ILE A 208 -5.76 12.53 -3.67
C ILE A 208 -6.45 12.94 -2.38
N LYS A 209 -6.81 11.99 -1.53
CA LYS A 209 -7.36 12.26 -0.19
C LYS A 209 -6.28 12.21 0.88
N PHE A 210 -5.46 11.16 0.83
CA PHE A 210 -4.37 10.92 1.75
C PHE A 210 -3.08 10.66 0.99
N TYR A 211 -1.96 10.80 1.68
CA TYR A 211 -0.67 10.32 1.18
C TYR A 211 0.11 9.60 2.28
N GLY A 212 1.14 8.86 1.89
CA GLY A 212 1.95 8.09 2.80
C GLY A 212 3.27 7.62 2.19
N MET A 213 3.96 6.74 2.88
CA MET A 213 5.18 6.11 2.41
C MET A 213 5.01 4.59 2.38
N ALA A 214 5.28 3.99 1.22
CA ALA A 214 5.38 2.53 1.07
C ALA A 214 6.87 2.15 1.01
N THR A 215 7.36 1.37 1.97
CA THR A 215 8.79 1.16 2.20
C THR A 215 9.13 -0.31 2.38
N TRP A 216 10.41 -0.65 2.18
CA TRP A 216 10.94 -1.96 2.59
C TRP A 216 11.61 -1.89 3.97
N GLU A 217 12.54 -0.96 4.13
CA GLU A 217 13.47 -0.95 5.26
C GLU A 217 13.20 0.18 6.24
N CYS A 218 12.91 1.39 5.75
CA CYS A 218 13.16 2.62 6.47
C CYS A 218 12.57 2.71 7.89
N PHE A 219 11.41 2.12 8.13
CA PHE A 219 10.79 2.12 9.47
C PHE A 219 11.08 0.83 10.28
N ARG A 220 11.72 -0.18 9.68
CA ARG A 220 11.94 -1.49 10.30
C ARG A 220 13.39 -1.78 10.69
N VAL A 221 14.35 -1.08 10.06
CA VAL A 221 15.77 -1.24 10.36
C VAL A 221 16.16 -0.53 11.65
N MET A 222 17.33 -0.86 12.18
CA MET A 222 17.86 -0.21 13.38
C MET A 222 18.36 1.21 13.04
N ASN A 223 18.48 2.04 14.06
CA ASN A 223 18.78 3.48 13.92
C ASN A 223 20.20 3.79 13.39
N ASP A 224 21.12 2.84 13.38
CA ASP A 224 22.45 2.94 12.78
C ASP A 224 22.46 2.66 11.27
N ASN A 225 21.35 2.18 10.70
CA ASN A 225 21.21 1.97 9.28
C ASN A 225 20.94 3.31 8.55
N SER A 226 21.64 3.53 7.43
CA SER A 226 21.49 4.76 6.63
C SER A 226 20.06 5.01 6.11
N GLN A 227 19.27 3.95 5.95
CA GLN A 227 17.87 4.04 5.49
C GLN A 227 16.89 4.30 6.64
N PHE A 228 17.33 4.26 7.90
CA PHE A 228 16.44 4.44 9.03
C PHE A 228 15.78 5.82 9.04
N LEU A 229 14.45 5.84 9.28
CA LEU A 229 13.67 7.05 9.54
C LEU A 229 12.85 6.86 10.82
N LEU A 230 12.83 7.90 11.64
CA LEU A 230 11.94 7.96 12.80
C LEU A 230 10.55 8.41 12.34
N LEU A 231 9.51 7.63 12.60
CA LEU A 231 8.16 7.95 12.14
C LEU A 231 7.64 9.27 12.75
N GLU A 232 8.00 9.55 14.02
CA GLU A 232 7.64 10.81 14.70
C GLU A 232 8.16 12.02 13.93
N ASP A 233 9.42 12.00 13.45
CA ASP A 233 10.02 13.09 12.66
C ASP A 233 9.31 13.29 11.31
N ILE A 234 8.88 12.19 10.68
CA ILE A 234 8.14 12.26 9.41
C ILE A 234 6.74 12.83 9.61
N VAL A 235 6.06 12.46 10.69
CA VAL A 235 4.75 13.04 11.05
C VAL A 235 4.89 14.51 11.40
N GLU A 236 5.94 14.90 12.13
CA GLU A 236 6.23 16.30 12.43
C GLU A 236 6.52 17.11 11.16
N MET A 237 7.28 16.56 10.22
CA MET A 237 7.47 17.17 8.89
C MET A 237 6.14 17.38 8.17
N ALA A 238 5.24 16.39 8.18
CA ALA A 238 3.93 16.50 7.57
C ALA A 238 3.06 17.58 8.22
N LYS A 239 3.10 17.71 9.56
CA LYS A 239 2.43 18.79 10.30
C LYS A 239 2.99 20.16 9.95
N ASN A 240 4.31 20.27 9.82
CA ASN A 240 4.96 21.53 9.44
C ASN A 240 4.58 21.99 8.02
N VAL A 241 4.26 21.07 7.14
CA VAL A 241 3.84 21.35 5.74
C VAL A 241 2.34 21.58 5.64
N GLY A 242 1.51 20.65 6.14
CA GLY A 242 0.06 20.62 5.94
C GLY A 242 -0.77 21.02 7.16
N GLY A 243 -0.12 21.39 8.28
CA GLY A 243 -0.80 21.70 9.54
C GLY A 243 -1.37 20.46 10.24
N GLU A 244 -2.22 20.64 11.22
CA GLU A 244 -2.81 19.55 12.00
C GLU A 244 -3.70 18.61 11.15
N ASN A 245 -4.24 19.11 10.05
CA ASN A 245 -5.08 18.36 9.12
C ASN A 245 -4.30 17.79 7.91
N HIS A 246 -2.97 17.63 8.04
CA HIS A 246 -2.12 17.06 6.99
C HIS A 246 -2.62 15.70 6.51
N GLY A 247 -2.33 15.38 5.25
CA GLY A 247 -2.78 14.14 4.59
C GLY A 247 -1.86 12.94 4.77
N PHE A 248 -0.71 13.06 5.44
CA PHE A 248 0.16 11.94 5.75
C PHE A 248 -0.49 11.07 6.83
N LYS A 249 -1.21 10.02 6.42
CA LYS A 249 -2.00 9.18 7.31
C LYS A 249 -1.68 7.70 7.24
N PHE A 250 -0.87 7.27 6.28
CA PHE A 250 -0.62 5.86 6.06
C PHE A 250 0.85 5.54 5.82
N ILE A 251 1.28 4.37 6.30
CA ILE A 251 2.50 3.72 5.87
C ILE A 251 2.19 2.32 5.37
N GLN A 252 3.04 1.81 4.47
CA GLN A 252 3.01 0.43 4.02
C GLN A 252 4.41 -0.17 4.18
N LEU A 253 4.51 -1.35 4.77
CA LEU A 253 5.77 -2.03 5.03
C LEU A 253 5.63 -3.55 4.99
N PRO A 254 6.71 -4.31 4.73
CA PRO A 254 6.70 -5.75 4.83
C PRO A 254 6.44 -6.22 6.26
N TYR A 255 5.45 -7.13 6.41
CA TYR A 255 5.19 -7.77 7.68
C TYR A 255 4.55 -9.14 7.48
N ASN A 256 5.12 -10.14 8.11
CA ASN A 256 4.62 -11.50 8.23
C ASN A 256 5.37 -12.23 9.36
N MET A 257 5.12 -13.51 9.56
CA MET A 257 5.75 -14.27 10.67
C MET A 257 7.28 -14.37 10.58
N ASN A 258 7.90 -14.17 9.40
CA ASN A 258 9.36 -14.16 9.22
C ASN A 258 9.93 -12.74 9.13
N TYR A 259 9.11 -11.76 8.71
CA TYR A 259 9.44 -10.33 8.75
C TYR A 259 8.69 -9.69 9.92
N ASP A 260 9.09 -10.05 11.14
CA ASP A 260 8.42 -9.69 12.39
C ASP A 260 8.93 -8.39 13.03
N GLN A 261 9.95 -7.75 12.42
CA GLN A 261 10.58 -6.53 12.94
C GLN A 261 9.57 -5.41 13.19
N ALA A 262 8.51 -5.33 12.39
CA ALA A 262 7.49 -4.31 12.59
C ALA A 262 6.74 -4.45 13.92
N LEU A 263 6.61 -5.67 14.43
CA LEU A 263 5.96 -5.98 15.71
C LEU A 263 6.95 -6.03 16.87
N LEU A 264 8.10 -6.71 16.68
CA LEU A 264 9.03 -7.03 17.75
C LEU A 264 10.21 -6.06 17.87
N GLY A 265 10.61 -5.42 16.77
CA GLY A 265 11.73 -4.48 16.73
C GLY A 265 11.41 -3.18 17.48
N LYS A 266 12.20 -2.86 18.52
CA LYS A 266 12.06 -1.63 19.31
C LYS A 266 12.97 -0.53 18.76
N ASN A 267 12.79 -0.17 17.50
CA ASN A 267 13.63 0.77 16.75
C ASN A 267 13.04 2.18 16.64
N GLN A 268 11.79 2.39 17.02
CA GLN A 268 11.14 3.69 17.02
C GLN A 268 11.14 4.30 18.44
N LEU A 269 10.92 5.59 18.53
CA LEU A 269 10.83 6.31 19.81
C LEU A 269 9.48 7.02 19.90
N ILE A 270 8.84 6.92 21.05
CA ILE A 270 7.69 7.77 21.43
C ILE A 270 7.99 8.31 22.83
N GLN A 271 8.07 9.63 22.95
CA GLN A 271 8.42 10.29 24.22
C GLN A 271 9.71 9.70 24.83
N ASN A 272 10.74 9.47 24.01
CA ASN A 272 12.02 8.86 24.36
C ASN A 272 11.94 7.41 24.85
N LYS A 273 10.84 6.70 24.65
CA LYS A 273 10.71 5.27 24.97
C LYS A 273 10.82 4.44 23.69
N PRO A 274 11.66 3.42 23.66
CA PRO A 274 11.74 2.50 22.51
C PRO A 274 10.45 1.71 22.36
N VAL A 275 9.88 1.79 21.15
CA VAL A 275 8.65 1.09 20.75
C VAL A 275 8.82 0.45 19.37
N SER A 276 7.93 -0.45 19.00
CA SER A 276 7.90 -0.97 17.62
C SER A 276 7.27 0.03 16.68
N ILE A 277 7.47 -0.15 15.37
CA ILE A 277 6.84 0.71 14.36
C ILE A 277 5.30 0.62 14.42
N LEU A 278 4.73 -0.57 14.73
CA LEU A 278 3.28 -0.70 14.88
C LEU A 278 2.78 0.09 16.10
N GLU A 279 3.46 0.03 17.25
CA GLU A 279 3.12 0.81 18.43
C GLU A 279 3.26 2.33 18.16
N SER A 280 4.33 2.73 17.46
CA SER A 280 4.55 4.12 17.06
C SER A 280 3.44 4.62 16.15
N ALA A 281 3.08 3.86 15.13
CA ALA A 281 2.02 4.22 14.19
C ALA A 281 0.66 4.41 14.89
N VAL A 282 0.28 3.49 15.77
CA VAL A 282 -0.95 3.62 16.58
C VAL A 282 -0.94 4.90 17.40
N THR A 283 0.19 5.20 18.07
CA THR A 283 0.30 6.39 18.95
C THR A 283 0.23 7.70 18.16
N LEU A 284 0.78 7.69 16.93
CA LEU A 284 0.82 8.88 16.06
C LEU A 284 -0.40 9.01 15.15
N GLY A 285 -1.38 8.09 15.23
CA GLY A 285 -2.58 8.10 14.39
C GLY A 285 -2.28 7.79 12.91
N ILE A 286 -1.33 6.88 12.65
CA ILE A 286 -0.93 6.44 11.31
C ILE A 286 -1.44 5.03 11.06
N GLY A 287 -2.18 4.84 9.96
CA GLY A 287 -2.66 3.53 9.51
C GLY A 287 -1.55 2.72 8.85
N VAL A 288 -1.48 1.43 9.15
CA VAL A 288 -0.46 0.54 8.61
C VAL A 288 -1.10 -0.53 7.72
N PHE A 289 -0.77 -0.49 6.43
CA PHE A 289 -0.98 -1.63 5.53
C PHE A 289 0.30 -2.45 5.44
N THR A 290 0.16 -3.76 5.24
CA THR A 290 1.34 -4.62 5.17
C THR A 290 1.48 -5.32 3.83
N SER A 291 2.70 -5.38 3.33
CA SER A 291 3.06 -6.06 2.09
C SER A 291 3.70 -7.43 2.36
N VAL A 292 3.87 -8.23 1.31
CA VAL A 292 4.50 -9.57 1.30
C VAL A 292 3.97 -10.56 2.34
N PRO A 293 2.63 -10.68 2.50
CA PRO A 293 2.05 -11.56 3.53
C PRO A 293 2.49 -13.01 3.40
N PHE A 294 2.83 -13.48 2.19
CA PHE A 294 3.23 -14.85 1.90
C PHE A 294 4.70 -15.00 1.45
N MET A 295 5.52 -13.92 1.49
CA MET A 295 6.88 -13.93 0.95
C MET A 295 6.95 -14.49 -0.49
N GLN A 296 6.02 -14.07 -1.36
CA GLN A 296 5.84 -14.60 -2.71
C GLN A 296 5.61 -16.13 -2.74
N GLY A 297 4.89 -16.65 -1.77
CA GLY A 297 4.57 -18.08 -1.62
C GLY A 297 5.54 -18.88 -0.77
N ARG A 298 6.75 -18.38 -0.50
CA ARG A 298 7.78 -19.11 0.27
C ARG A 298 7.33 -19.42 1.70
N LEU A 299 6.57 -18.52 2.32
CA LEU A 299 6.06 -18.73 3.68
C LEU A 299 5.08 -19.92 3.77
N LEU A 300 4.43 -20.27 2.66
CA LEU A 300 3.44 -21.34 2.61
C LEU A 300 4.05 -22.73 2.41
N SER A 301 5.39 -22.81 2.23
CA SER A 301 6.09 -24.09 2.08
C SER A 301 6.05 -24.89 3.40
N PRO A 302 5.97 -26.24 3.33
CA PRO A 302 5.92 -27.08 4.52
C PRO A 302 7.10 -26.79 5.49
N GLY A 303 6.81 -26.64 6.78
CA GLY A 303 7.80 -26.41 7.83
C GLY A 303 8.40 -25.00 7.91
N VAL A 304 7.98 -24.07 7.07
CA VAL A 304 8.47 -22.66 7.09
C VAL A 304 7.68 -21.83 8.10
N MET A 305 6.39 -22.07 8.23
CA MET A 305 5.52 -21.35 9.16
C MET A 305 5.10 -22.24 10.32
N PRO A 306 5.11 -21.75 11.57
CA PRO A 306 4.64 -22.51 12.73
C PRO A 306 3.18 -22.94 12.62
N ASP A 307 2.84 -24.13 13.10
CA ASP A 307 1.49 -24.60 13.25
C ASP A 307 0.93 -24.12 14.59
N PHE A 308 -0.04 -23.21 14.57
CA PHE A 308 -0.68 -22.68 15.77
C PHE A 308 -2.21 -22.79 15.78
N ASN A 309 -2.79 -23.25 14.67
CA ASN A 309 -4.21 -23.54 14.53
C ASN A 309 -4.45 -24.48 13.35
N ASP A 310 -5.71 -24.93 13.17
CA ASP A 310 -6.10 -25.89 12.13
C ASP A 310 -6.40 -25.21 10.75
N LEU A 311 -6.10 -23.94 10.60
CA LEU A 311 -6.29 -23.23 9.33
C LEU A 311 -5.26 -23.67 8.28
N LYS A 312 -5.66 -23.62 7.00
CA LYS A 312 -4.72 -23.74 5.87
C LYS A 312 -3.56 -22.74 6.02
N PRO A 313 -2.36 -23.03 5.51
CA PRO A 313 -1.20 -22.14 5.66
C PRO A 313 -1.45 -20.71 5.20
N SER A 314 -2.15 -20.49 4.08
CA SER A 314 -2.50 -19.16 3.57
C SER A 314 -3.40 -18.40 4.56
N LEU A 315 -4.43 -19.04 5.08
CA LEU A 315 -5.36 -18.44 6.04
C LEU A 315 -4.70 -18.20 7.39
N ARG A 316 -3.80 -19.08 7.82
CA ARG A 316 -3.01 -18.94 9.05
C ARG A 316 -2.11 -17.70 8.99
N ALA A 317 -1.37 -17.53 7.87
CA ALA A 317 -0.55 -16.33 7.65
C ALA A 317 -1.39 -15.05 7.68
N LEU A 318 -2.53 -15.03 6.99
CA LEU A 318 -3.42 -13.87 6.98
C LEU A 318 -4.02 -13.61 8.37
N GLN A 319 -4.42 -14.68 9.10
CA GLN A 319 -4.97 -14.55 10.45
C GLN A 319 -3.95 -13.91 11.41
N PHE A 320 -2.69 -14.31 11.35
CA PHE A 320 -1.63 -13.69 12.13
C PHE A 320 -1.49 -12.20 11.83
N ILE A 321 -1.35 -11.83 10.56
CA ILE A 321 -1.08 -10.44 10.18
C ILE A 321 -2.26 -9.53 10.51
N ARG A 322 -3.50 -9.89 10.10
CA ARG A 322 -4.68 -9.05 10.30
C ARG A 322 -5.12 -8.94 11.76
N SER A 323 -4.67 -9.87 12.63
CA SER A 323 -4.94 -9.81 14.07
C SER A 323 -3.87 -9.04 14.84
N SER A 324 -2.80 -8.60 14.18
CA SER A 324 -1.72 -7.83 14.83
C SER A 324 -2.21 -6.42 15.16
N PRO A 325 -2.11 -5.99 16.44
CA PRO A 325 -2.49 -4.63 16.83
C PRO A 325 -1.77 -3.57 15.99
N GLY A 326 -2.51 -2.60 15.49
CA GLY A 326 -1.98 -1.51 14.65
C GLY A 326 -1.94 -1.81 13.15
N VAL A 327 -2.18 -3.05 12.72
CA VAL A 327 -2.30 -3.40 11.29
C VAL A 327 -3.73 -3.19 10.82
N LEU A 328 -3.91 -2.43 9.74
CA LEU A 328 -5.22 -2.27 9.09
C LEU A 328 -5.55 -3.46 8.20
N ALA A 329 -4.64 -3.84 7.30
CA ALA A 329 -4.83 -5.01 6.44
C ALA A 329 -3.51 -5.49 5.82
N PRO A 330 -3.29 -6.82 5.68
CA PRO A 330 -2.35 -7.37 4.71
C PRO A 330 -2.86 -7.17 3.29
N LEU A 331 -1.96 -6.77 2.38
CA LEU A 331 -2.22 -6.61 0.97
C LEU A 331 -1.82 -7.89 0.23
N VAL A 332 -2.80 -8.67 -0.18
CA VAL A 332 -2.59 -10.03 -0.71
C VAL A 332 -2.42 -9.98 -2.22
N GLY A 333 -1.24 -10.35 -2.70
CA GLY A 333 -0.97 -10.55 -4.13
C GLY A 333 -1.56 -11.88 -4.61
N GLN A 334 -2.65 -11.82 -5.36
CA GLN A 334 -3.36 -13.01 -5.85
C GLN A 334 -3.98 -12.74 -7.24
N LYS A 335 -3.97 -13.74 -8.12
CA LYS A 335 -4.53 -13.63 -9.48
C LYS A 335 -5.19 -14.89 -10.00
N LEU A 336 -4.81 -16.08 -9.51
CA LEU A 336 -5.48 -17.34 -9.87
C LEU A 336 -6.75 -17.50 -9.04
N SER A 337 -7.87 -17.82 -9.69
CA SER A 337 -9.20 -17.88 -9.04
C SER A 337 -9.24 -18.81 -7.83
N GLU A 338 -8.55 -19.94 -7.90
CA GLU A 338 -8.41 -20.90 -6.81
C GLU A 338 -7.69 -20.32 -5.60
N HIS A 339 -6.58 -19.57 -5.81
CA HIS A 339 -5.87 -18.89 -4.72
C HIS A 339 -6.72 -17.73 -4.16
N VAL A 340 -7.42 -17.00 -5.03
CA VAL A 340 -8.34 -15.93 -4.59
C VAL A 340 -9.44 -16.52 -3.72
N SER A 341 -10.09 -17.60 -4.16
CA SER A 341 -11.15 -18.27 -3.42
C SER A 341 -10.65 -18.79 -2.06
N GLU A 342 -9.49 -19.45 -2.02
CA GLU A 342 -8.90 -19.95 -0.77
C GLU A 342 -8.59 -18.82 0.20
N ASN A 343 -7.89 -17.76 -0.27
CA ASN A 343 -7.50 -16.66 0.61
C ASN A 343 -8.71 -15.90 1.16
N LEU A 344 -9.79 -15.78 0.37
CA LEU A 344 -11.02 -15.11 0.79
C LEU A 344 -11.86 -15.90 1.80
N GLU A 345 -11.59 -17.22 2.00
CA GLU A 345 -12.19 -17.96 3.12
C GLU A 345 -11.93 -17.28 4.47
N ILE A 346 -10.83 -16.51 4.57
CA ILE A 346 -10.49 -15.75 5.78
C ILE A 346 -11.55 -14.72 6.16
N MET A 347 -12.31 -14.20 5.20
CA MET A 347 -13.38 -13.23 5.46
C MET A 347 -14.58 -13.83 6.20
N ASN A 348 -14.68 -15.16 6.30
CA ASN A 348 -15.69 -15.87 7.09
C ASN A 348 -15.22 -16.12 8.55
N ILE A 349 -13.97 -15.80 8.86
CA ILE A 349 -13.35 -16.05 10.16
C ILE A 349 -13.14 -14.69 10.84
N PRO A 350 -13.50 -14.49 12.13
CA PRO A 350 -13.16 -13.25 12.81
C PRO A 350 -11.65 -13.17 13.08
N PRO A 351 -11.05 -11.96 13.17
CA PRO A 351 -9.69 -11.82 13.67
C PRO A 351 -9.58 -12.33 15.11
N MET A 352 -8.39 -12.72 15.54
CA MET A 352 -8.14 -13.04 16.94
C MET A 352 -8.35 -11.80 17.81
N SER A 353 -8.74 -12.01 19.07
CA SER A 353 -8.71 -10.94 20.05
C SER A 353 -7.26 -10.48 20.32
N ASN A 354 -7.08 -9.25 20.79
CA ASN A 354 -5.75 -8.76 21.15
C ASN A 354 -5.05 -9.67 22.19
N GLU A 355 -5.83 -10.22 23.15
CA GLU A 355 -5.31 -11.11 24.17
C GLU A 355 -4.81 -12.41 23.57
N ASP A 356 -5.62 -13.07 22.72
CA ASP A 356 -5.22 -14.32 22.05
C ASP A 356 -4.01 -14.12 21.15
N PHE A 357 -3.97 -12.99 20.43
CA PHE A 357 -2.80 -12.65 19.58
C PHE A 357 -1.53 -12.48 20.40
N LEU A 358 -1.57 -11.74 21.51
CA LEU A 358 -0.41 -11.55 22.38
C LEU A 358 0.07 -12.85 23.03
N GLN A 359 -0.87 -13.74 23.41
CA GLN A 359 -0.52 -15.09 23.91
C GLN A 359 0.14 -15.92 22.81
N LEU A 360 -0.36 -15.85 21.56
CA LEU A 360 0.28 -16.51 20.42
C LEU A 360 1.69 -15.99 20.19
N VAL A 361 1.91 -14.68 20.13
CA VAL A 361 3.24 -14.08 19.94
C VAL A 361 4.20 -14.56 21.02
N LYS A 362 3.80 -14.53 22.30
CA LYS A 362 4.61 -15.03 23.40
C LYS A 362 5.01 -16.50 23.21
N LYS A 363 4.08 -17.34 22.74
CA LYS A 363 4.36 -18.76 22.46
C LYS A 363 5.32 -18.95 21.30
N LEU A 364 5.25 -18.09 20.27
CA LEU A 364 6.12 -18.18 19.09
C LEU A 364 7.54 -17.63 19.32
N THR A 365 7.72 -16.78 20.34
CA THR A 365 9.01 -16.14 20.68
C THR A 365 9.70 -16.76 21.91
N SER A 366 9.07 -17.72 22.59
CA SER A 366 9.64 -18.49 23.69
C SER A 366 10.40 -19.72 23.21
#